data_9a0e1eaa3d0ee6545faecad974c7e50f
#
_entry.id   9a0e1eaa3d0ee6545faecad974c7e50f
#
_cell.length_a   1.000
_cell.length_b   1.000
_cell.length_c   1.000
_cell.angle_alpha   90.00
_cell.angle_beta   90.00
_cell.angle_gamma   90.00
#
_symmetry.space_group_name_H-M   'P 1'
#
loop_
_entity.id
_entity.type
_entity.pdbx_description
1 polymer ?
#
loop_
_entity_poly.entity_id
_entity_poly.type
_entity_poly.pdbx_seq_one_letter_code
_entity_poly.pdbx_strand_id
1 'polypeptide(L)'
;MIVKALEKEWDVNDCTYKQRRELHALNSKVWWDGQDVDAYYTLLEKVGDIAGLGEDDFKDMGMADIDQVLQAIFIDYLGLSRKKAGE
;
A
#
# COMPACT_ATOMS: atom_id res chain seq x y z
N MET A 1 5.93 -9.47 6.73
CA MET A 1 6.40 -9.57 5.33
C MET A 1 7.33 -8.41 5.02
N ILE A 2 8.24 -8.59 4.11
CA ILE A 2 9.24 -7.57 3.77
C ILE A 2 8.87 -6.93 2.45
N VAL A 3 8.79 -5.60 2.43
CA VAL A 3 8.51 -4.83 1.23
C VAL A 3 9.74 -3.95 0.93
N LYS A 4 10.13 -3.90 -0.32
CA LYS A 4 11.27 -3.08 -0.74
C LYS A 4 10.77 -1.80 -1.39
N ALA A 5 11.18 -0.67 -0.85
CA ALA A 5 10.83 0.64 -1.37
C ALA A 5 11.89 1.65 -0.95
N LEU A 6 12.22 2.57 -1.84
CA LEU A 6 13.20 3.63 -1.58
C LEU A 6 14.56 3.04 -1.17
N GLU A 7 14.98 1.95 -1.80
CA GLU A 7 16.26 1.29 -1.53
C GLU A 7 16.39 0.83 -0.08
N LYS A 8 15.25 0.50 0.54
CA LYS A 8 15.18 0.12 1.92
C LYS A 8 14.17 -1.01 2.06
N GLU A 9 14.35 -1.86 3.07
CA GLU A 9 13.40 -2.92 3.38
C GLU A 9 12.49 -2.47 4.51
N TRP A 10 11.21 -2.73 4.35
CA TRP A 10 10.18 -2.38 5.33
C TRP A 10 9.54 -3.66 5.82
N ASP A 11 9.69 -3.94 7.12
CA ASP A 11 9.05 -5.11 7.73
C ASP A 11 7.65 -4.69 8.17
N VAL A 12 6.65 -5.21 7.49
CA VAL A 12 5.26 -4.81 7.71
C VAL A 12 4.40 -6.04 7.95
N ASN A 13 3.25 -5.81 8.57
CA ASN A 13 2.27 -6.86 8.75
C ASN A 13 1.67 -7.25 7.40
N ASP A 14 1.37 -8.53 7.22
CA ASP A 14 0.67 -8.96 6.03
C ASP A 14 -0.82 -8.67 6.17
N CYS A 15 -1.54 -8.64 5.06
CA CYS A 15 -2.98 -8.42 5.10
C CYS A 15 -3.73 -9.76 5.11
N THR A 16 -4.92 -9.75 5.70
CA THR A 16 -5.81 -10.91 5.64
C THR A 16 -6.52 -10.92 4.30
N TYR A 17 -7.15 -12.04 3.98
CA TYR A 17 -7.93 -12.14 2.74
C TYR A 17 -9.05 -11.08 2.73
N LYS A 18 -9.70 -10.88 3.86
CA LYS A 18 -10.76 -9.88 3.97
C LYS A 18 -10.23 -8.48 3.73
N GLN A 19 -9.08 -8.15 4.32
CA GLN A 19 -8.45 -6.85 4.12
C GLN A 19 -8.05 -6.64 2.66
N ARG A 20 -7.52 -7.68 2.03
CA ARG A 20 -7.16 -7.62 0.62
C ARG A 20 -8.38 -7.31 -0.24
N ARG A 21 -9.51 -7.94 0.06
CA ARG A 21 -10.75 -7.69 -0.66
C ARG A 21 -11.20 -6.24 -0.49
N GLU A 22 -11.08 -5.70 0.72
CA GLU A 22 -11.43 -4.30 0.98
C GLU A 22 -10.54 -3.35 0.21
N LEU A 23 -9.24 -3.66 0.12
CA LEU A 23 -8.31 -2.85 -0.65
C LEU A 23 -8.66 -2.85 -2.14
N HIS A 24 -9.03 -3.99 -2.68
CA HIS A 24 -9.48 -4.08 -4.07
C HIS A 24 -10.71 -3.21 -4.31
N ALA A 25 -11.65 -3.22 -3.38
CA ALA A 25 -12.88 -2.43 -3.53
C ALA A 25 -12.56 -0.93 -3.54
N LEU A 26 -11.66 -0.49 -2.65
CA LEU A 26 -11.24 0.91 -2.63
C LEU A 26 -10.50 1.30 -3.91
N ASN A 27 -9.64 0.41 -4.38
CA ASN A 27 -8.87 0.67 -5.60
C ASN A 27 -9.81 0.85 -6.80
N SER A 28 -10.87 0.05 -6.87
CA SER A 28 -11.87 0.20 -7.93
C SER A 28 -12.51 1.58 -7.89
N LYS A 29 -12.83 2.08 -6.70
CA LYS A 29 -13.42 3.41 -6.56
C LYS A 29 -12.48 4.49 -7.08
N VAL A 30 -11.19 4.36 -6.79
CA VAL A 30 -10.20 5.35 -7.22
C VAL A 30 -10.21 5.51 -8.74
N TRP A 31 -10.30 4.39 -9.47
CA TRP A 31 -10.11 4.41 -10.91
C TRP A 31 -11.42 4.45 -11.70
N TRP A 32 -12.51 3.91 -11.15
CA TRP A 32 -13.77 3.80 -11.88
C TRP A 32 -14.67 5.01 -11.73
N ASP A 33 -14.60 5.69 -10.60
CA ASP A 33 -15.49 6.81 -10.31
C ASP A 33 -14.85 8.16 -10.56
N GLY A 34 -14.00 8.25 -11.60
CA GLY A 34 -13.45 9.52 -12.01
C GLY A 34 -12.30 10.01 -11.14
N GLN A 35 -11.51 9.10 -10.63
CA GLN A 35 -10.33 9.44 -9.84
C GLN A 35 -10.68 10.15 -8.53
N ASP A 36 -11.43 9.45 -7.71
CA ASP A 36 -11.83 9.95 -6.39
C ASP A 36 -10.58 10.09 -5.51
N VAL A 37 -10.18 11.33 -5.24
CA VAL A 37 -8.99 11.64 -4.46
C VAL A 37 -9.13 11.15 -3.03
N ASP A 38 -10.32 11.31 -2.44
CA ASP A 38 -10.55 10.83 -1.08
C ASP A 38 -10.40 9.32 -0.99
N ALA A 39 -10.91 8.60 -2.00
CA ALA A 39 -10.77 7.15 -2.03
C ALA A 39 -9.31 6.74 -2.13
N TYR A 40 -8.53 7.48 -2.91
CA TYR A 40 -7.11 7.20 -3.06
C TYR A 40 -6.37 7.32 -1.72
N TYR A 41 -6.58 8.43 -1.01
CA TYR A 41 -5.92 8.62 0.28
C TYR A 41 -6.46 7.66 1.34
N THR A 42 -7.76 7.36 1.31
CA THR A 42 -8.33 6.36 2.21
C THR A 42 -7.66 5.00 1.98
N LEU A 43 -7.43 4.65 0.72
CA LEU A 43 -6.75 3.40 0.39
C LEU A 43 -5.35 3.36 0.99
N LEU A 44 -4.56 4.42 0.83
CA LEU A 44 -3.21 4.45 1.35
C LEU A 44 -3.19 4.45 2.87
N GLU A 45 -4.10 5.17 3.52
CA GLU A 45 -4.20 5.15 4.98
C GLU A 45 -4.53 3.75 5.49
N LYS A 46 -5.43 3.06 4.81
CA LYS A 46 -5.78 1.69 5.19
C LYS A 46 -4.59 0.75 5.03
N VAL A 47 -3.83 0.92 3.96
CA VAL A 47 -2.60 0.15 3.76
C VAL A 47 -1.63 0.36 4.92
N GLY A 48 -1.42 1.61 5.31
CA GLY A 48 -0.54 1.94 6.43
C GLY A 48 -1.02 1.32 7.73
N ASP A 49 -2.33 1.38 7.99
CA ASP A 49 -2.91 0.80 9.20
C ASP A 49 -2.70 -0.72 9.23
N ILE A 50 -2.94 -1.39 8.13
CA ILE A 50 -2.73 -2.84 8.04
C ILE A 50 -1.26 -3.18 8.27
N ALA A 51 -0.39 -2.41 7.64
CA ALA A 51 1.06 -2.64 7.72
C ALA A 51 1.62 -2.39 9.12
N GLY A 52 0.93 -1.60 9.92
CA GLY A 52 1.41 -1.23 11.24
C GLY A 52 2.37 -0.06 11.24
N LEU A 53 2.33 0.76 10.20
CA LEU A 53 3.18 1.94 10.09
C LEU A 53 2.43 3.16 10.57
N GLY A 54 3.14 4.03 11.28
CA GLY A 54 2.55 5.25 11.83
C GLY A 54 3.39 6.47 11.49
N GLU A 55 3.00 7.60 12.06
CA GLU A 55 3.69 8.86 11.77
C GLU A 55 5.17 8.80 12.10
N ASP A 56 5.54 8.06 13.16
CA ASP A 56 6.95 7.94 13.55
C ASP A 56 7.79 7.27 12.46
N ASP A 57 7.19 6.37 11.70
CA ASP A 57 7.91 5.65 10.64
C ASP A 57 8.20 6.57 9.45
N PHE A 58 7.44 7.62 9.30
CA PHE A 58 7.51 8.52 8.16
C PHE A 58 7.95 9.93 8.52
N LYS A 59 8.40 10.17 9.75
CA LYS A 59 8.58 11.54 10.24
C LYS A 59 9.62 12.35 9.48
N ASP A 60 10.58 11.68 8.87
CA ASP A 60 11.64 12.36 8.13
C ASP A 60 11.47 12.25 6.62
N MET A 61 10.26 11.89 6.18
CA MET A 61 10.00 11.63 4.77
C MET A 61 9.03 12.65 4.20
N GLY A 62 9.24 12.98 2.92
CA GLY A 62 8.29 13.83 2.19
C GLY A 62 7.06 13.05 1.76
N MET A 63 6.02 13.78 1.36
CA MET A 63 4.75 13.16 0.96
C MET A 63 4.91 12.18 -0.20
N ALA A 64 5.73 12.54 -1.19
CA ALA A 64 5.93 11.68 -2.35
C ALA A 64 6.58 10.35 -1.95
N ASP A 65 7.52 10.40 -1.01
CA ASP A 65 8.20 9.19 -0.55
C ASP A 65 7.26 8.30 0.26
N ILE A 66 6.43 8.91 1.12
CA ILE A 66 5.44 8.17 1.89
C ILE A 66 4.47 7.46 0.95
N ASP A 67 3.97 8.17 -0.06
CA ASP A 67 3.08 7.58 -1.05
C ASP A 67 3.75 6.39 -1.75
N GLN A 68 5.02 6.54 -2.09
CA GLN A 68 5.75 5.49 -2.79
C GLN A 68 5.87 4.23 -1.95
N VAL A 69 6.15 4.38 -0.66
CA VAL A 69 6.23 3.24 0.26
C VAL A 69 4.87 2.56 0.38
N LEU A 70 3.81 3.34 0.59
CA LEU A 70 2.47 2.78 0.76
C LEU A 70 1.98 2.10 -0.51
N GLN A 71 2.29 2.67 -1.67
CA GLN A 71 1.95 2.04 -2.94
C GLN A 71 2.68 0.72 -3.13
N ALA A 72 3.96 0.67 -2.77
CA ALA A 72 4.74 -0.57 -2.88
C ALA A 72 4.14 -1.66 -1.99
N ILE A 73 3.73 -1.30 -0.78
CA ILE A 73 3.10 -2.25 0.14
C ILE A 73 1.77 -2.74 -0.45
N PHE A 74 0.99 -1.82 -1.00
CA PHE A 74 -0.29 -2.15 -1.61
C PHE A 74 -0.11 -3.15 -2.75
N ILE A 75 0.85 -2.90 -3.62
CA ILE A 75 1.14 -3.79 -4.75
C ILE A 75 1.50 -5.18 -4.25
N ASP A 76 2.31 -5.27 -3.21
CA ASP A 76 2.70 -6.56 -2.64
C ASP A 76 1.51 -7.26 -1.99
N TYR A 77 0.63 -6.53 -1.31
CA TYR A 77 -0.57 -7.11 -0.72
C TYR A 77 -1.47 -7.74 -1.78
N LEU A 78 -1.58 -7.11 -2.94
CA LEU A 78 -2.39 -7.64 -4.02
C LEU A 78 -1.68 -8.72 -4.83
N GLY A 79 -0.36 -8.86 -4.65
CA GLY A 79 0.43 -9.82 -5.40
C GLY A 79 0.72 -9.39 -6.83
N LEU A 80 0.57 -8.10 -7.12
CA LEU A 80 0.74 -7.59 -8.49
C LEU A 80 2.21 -7.53 -8.91
N SER A 81 3.12 -7.43 -7.96
CA SER A 81 4.54 -7.30 -8.24
C SER A 81 5.24 -8.64 -8.40
N ARG A 82 4.51 -9.74 -8.20
CA ARG A 82 5.15 -11.05 -8.23
C ARG A 82 5.22 -11.60 -9.61
N LYS A 83 6.34 -11.95 -9.97
CA LYS A 83 6.39 -12.45 -11.24
C LYS A 83 7.12 -13.67 -11.38
N LYS A 84 6.91 -13.64 -10.69
CA LYS A 84 7.34 -14.23 -10.82
C LYS A 84 7.91 -14.77 -11.09
N ALA A 85 7.85 -14.96 -10.73
CA ALA A 85 8.12 -15.29 -10.89
C ALA A 85 8.53 -15.96 -11.35
N GLY A 86 8.50 -16.14 -11.63
CA GLY A 86 8.66 -16.46 -12.12
C GLY A 86 9.09 -16.63 -12.56
N GLU A 87 8.87 -16.25 -12.38
CA GLU A 87 8.85 -16.16 -12.77
C GLU A 87 9.25 -16.23 -13.07
#